data_73f6edf83d1bc07aeeef9145e9cdb2be
#
_entry.id   73f6edf83d1bc07aeeef9145e9cdb2be
#
_cell.length_a   1.000
_cell.length_b   1.000
_cell.length_c   1.000
_cell.angle_alpha   90.00
_cell.angle_beta   90.00
_cell.angle_gamma   90.00
#
_symmetry.space_group_name_H-M   'P 1'
#
loop_
_entity.id
_entity.type
_entity.pdbx_description
1 polymer ?
#
loop_
_entity_poly.entity_id
_entity_poly.type
_entity_poly.pdbx_seq_one_letter_code
_entity_poly.pdbx_strand_id
1 'polypeptide(L)' 'MNPATALADCDRCGAAAGEVCRRVGYERTGPAWVHRERWEAAFPPDPFAS' A
#
# COMPACT_ATOMS: atom_id res chain seq x y z
N MET A 1 2.70 10.67 -5.81
CA MET A 1 2.67 9.21 -5.51
C MET A 1 2.75 9.02 -4.01
N ASN A 2 2.00 8.07 -3.48
CA ASN A 2 2.04 7.75 -2.06
C ASN A 2 3.40 7.13 -1.72
N PRO A 3 4.08 7.54 -0.64
CA PRO A 3 5.37 6.95 -0.27
C PRO A 3 5.31 5.43 -0.07
N ALA A 4 4.20 4.89 0.41
CA ALA A 4 4.05 3.44 0.54
C ALA A 4 4.12 2.71 -0.80
N THR A 5 3.75 3.38 -1.90
CA THR A 5 3.84 2.81 -3.24
C THR A 5 5.28 2.46 -3.60
N ALA A 6 6.23 3.28 -3.20
CA ALA A 6 7.64 3.07 -3.51
C ALA A 6 8.33 2.14 -2.51
N LEU A 7 7.81 2.04 -1.28
CA LEU A 7 8.49 1.36 -0.18
C LEU A 7 8.10 -0.10 0.00
N ALA A 8 6.89 -0.48 -0.39
CA ALA A 8 6.40 -1.83 -0.12
C ALA A 8 5.56 -2.38 -1.26
N ASP A 9 5.57 -3.70 -1.39
CA ASP A 9 4.65 -4.41 -2.28
C ASP A 9 3.23 -4.41 -1.68
N CYS A 10 2.24 -4.60 -2.54
CA CYS A 10 0.87 -4.75 -2.08
C CYS A 10 0.44 -6.22 -2.23
N ASP A 11 0.28 -6.89 -1.10
CA ASP A 11 -0.14 -8.30 -1.12
C ASP A 11 -1.59 -8.46 -1.58
N ARG A 12 -2.38 -7.40 -1.46
CA ARG A 12 -3.79 -7.46 -1.80
C ARG A 12 -4.04 -7.48 -3.30
N CYS A 13 -3.31 -6.66 -4.06
CA CYS A 13 -3.48 -6.59 -5.52
C CYS A 13 -2.26 -7.10 -6.29
N GLY A 14 -1.20 -7.48 -5.60
CA GLY A 14 -0.01 -8.02 -6.24
C GLY A 14 0.89 -6.96 -6.87
N ALA A 15 0.66 -5.68 -6.59
CA ALA A 15 1.50 -4.61 -7.11
C ALA A 15 2.88 -4.66 -6.45
N ALA A 16 3.92 -4.59 -7.25
CA ALA A 16 5.29 -4.57 -6.74
C ALA A 16 5.66 -3.19 -6.22
N ALA A 17 6.70 -3.11 -5.40
CA ALA A 17 7.23 -1.84 -4.95
C ALA A 17 7.58 -0.95 -6.15
N GLY A 18 7.09 0.27 -6.14
CA GLY A 18 7.21 1.20 -7.26
C GLY A 18 6.04 1.18 -8.22
N GLU A 19 5.15 0.20 -8.14
CA GLU A 19 3.92 0.16 -8.94
C GLU A 19 2.72 0.61 -8.12
N VAL A 20 1.81 1.34 -8.75
CA VAL A 20 0.57 1.76 -8.07
C VAL A 20 -0.34 0.56 -7.84
N CYS A 21 -1.17 0.64 -6.80
CA CYS A 21 -2.12 -0.42 -6.50
C CYS A 21 -3.13 -0.59 -7.63
N ARG A 22 -3.51 -1.84 -7.88
CA ARG A 22 -4.50 -2.19 -8.88
C ARG A 22 -5.87 -2.29 -8.23
N ARG A 23 -6.88 -2.02 -9.04
CA ARG A 23 -8.26 -2.13 -8.58
C ARG A 23 -8.61 -3.60 -8.34
N VAL A 24 -9.18 -3.88 -7.16
CA VAL A 24 -9.66 -5.21 -6.80
C VAL A 24 -11.14 -5.07 -6.45
N GLY A 25 -12.02 -5.66 -7.27
CA GLY A 25 -13.46 -5.55 -7.06
C GLY A 25 -13.95 -4.12 -7.21
N TYR A 26 -14.54 -3.58 -6.16
CA TYR A 26 -15.10 -2.22 -6.16
C TYR A 26 -14.17 -1.19 -5.54
N GLU A 27 -12.94 -1.56 -5.24
CA GLU A 27 -12.00 -0.66 -4.59
C GLU A 27 -11.54 0.43 -5.56
N ARG A 28 -11.30 1.62 -5.01
CA ARG A 28 -10.73 2.72 -5.76
C ARG A 28 -9.21 2.61 -5.73
N THR A 29 -8.58 2.88 -6.86
CA THR A 29 -7.13 2.95 -6.95
C THR A 29 -6.72 4.22 -7.68
N GLY A 30 -5.50 4.65 -7.44
CA GLY A 30 -4.96 5.83 -8.06
C GLY A 30 -3.51 6.04 -7.66
N PRO A 31 -2.81 7.02 -8.27
CA PRO A 31 -1.38 7.20 -8.02
C PRO A 31 -1.04 7.58 -6.57
N ALA A 32 -1.99 8.16 -5.84
CA ALA A 32 -1.79 8.55 -4.45
C ALA A 32 -2.50 7.62 -3.45
N TRP A 33 -3.10 6.54 -3.93
CA TRP A 33 -3.87 5.64 -3.09
C TRP A 33 -3.19 4.28 -2.96
N VAL A 34 -3.23 3.73 -1.76
CA VAL A 34 -2.69 2.38 -1.51
C VAL A 34 -3.66 1.60 -0.64
N HIS A 35 -3.62 0.28 -0.76
CA HIS A 35 -4.35 -0.59 0.14
C HIS A 35 -3.78 -0.48 1.56
N ARG A 36 -4.63 -0.68 2.54
CA ARG A 36 -4.23 -0.60 3.95
C ARG A 36 -3.06 -1.54 4.26
N GLU A 37 -3.10 -2.74 3.73
CA GLU A 37 -2.06 -3.74 3.95
C GLU A 37 -0.70 -3.24 3.47
N ARG A 38 -0.69 -2.57 2.32
CA ARG A 38 0.53 -1.98 1.78
C ARG A 38 1.06 -0.86 2.66
N TRP A 39 0.16 -0.01 3.14
CA TRP A 39 0.55 1.07 4.04
C TRP A 39 1.16 0.53 5.31
N GLU A 40 0.56 -0.49 5.90
CA GLU A 40 1.06 -1.12 7.11
C GLU A 40 2.41 -1.80 6.90
N ALA A 41 2.64 -2.35 5.71
CA ALA A 41 3.93 -2.95 5.38
C ALA A 41 5.04 -1.89 5.21
N ALA A 42 4.68 -0.74 4.62
CA ALA A 42 5.64 0.35 4.42
C ALA A 42 5.93 1.11 5.72
N PHE A 43 4.90 1.29 6.53
CA PHE A 43 4.99 2.06 7.78
C PHE A 43 4.36 1.24 8.91
N PRO A 44 5.04 0.18 9.37
CA PRO A 44 4.49 -0.67 10.42
C PRO A 44 4.33 0.13 11.72
N PRO A 45 3.25 -0.13 12.47
CA PRO A 45 3.04 0.55 13.74
C PRO A 45 4.16 0.21 14.73
N ASP A 46 4.59 1.20 15.49
CA ASP A 46 5.56 0.99 16.55
C ASP A 46 4.94 0.10 17.63
N PRO A 47 5.53 -1.06 17.95
CA PRO A 47 4.97 -1.95 18.97
C PRO A 47 4.94 -1.31 20.36
N PHE A 48 5.71 -0.27 20.57
CA PHE A 48 5.74 0.45 21.85
C PHE A 48 4.90 1.72 21.85
N ALA A 49 4.35 2.11 20.70
CA ALA A 49 3.42 3.23 20.60
C ALA A 49 1.99 2.71 20.80
N SER A 50 1.41 3.05 21.88
CA SER A 50 0.03 2.65 22.19
C SER A 50 -0.93 3.80 22.08
#